data_e8e7a561360d6bff2b6c67b96568b083
#
_entry.id   e8e7a561360d6bff2b6c67b96568b083
#
_cell.length_a   1.000
_cell.length_b   1.000
_cell.length_c   1.000
_cell.angle_alpha   90.00
_cell.angle_beta   90.00
_cell.angle_gamma   90.00
#
_symmetry.space_group_name_H-M   'P 1'
#
loop_
_entity.id
_entity.type
_entity.pdbx_description
1 polymer ?
#
loop_
_entity_poly.entity_id
_entity_poly.type
_entity_poly.pdbx_seq_one_letter_code
_entity_poly.pdbx_strand_id
1 'polypeptide(L)'
;MDPFSNGQPPSISKKADEYPISGKDVLVVVISTLLILFVGFVIIGSIAAVGLMDESGEVDMDQVQEWSNGNFDSLPTSVKAAAMVTQLILIVPAWVFIRRRKLKVSTFLRINPVPVQLLSYSLLIGLGVAVIGDEISRLVDLVFPFPAEMAYGIQRMMQMDTMVDFLTMGLTVVLIAPIVEEMLFRGFFQRYFEAKRGVTSGVMVTSALFAMYHFNIYWLIPILLMATVMGAMAWRAESVMPSIIVHMTNNSLGLIAANVYGETEPEWFTLGGHVHPLILLSAAVALVYGLRKFFQLSDAKGLGGHGPGGSVGKNLNSEA
;
A
#
# COMPACT_ATOMS: atom_id res chain seq x y z
N MET A 1 -17.83 48.41 1.38
CA MET A 1 -18.51 47.11 1.68
C MET A 1 -17.51 46.00 1.39
N ASP A 2 -17.05 45.36 2.42
CA ASP A 2 -16.04 44.28 2.36
C ASP A 2 -16.72 43.01 1.83
N PRO A 3 -16.29 42.43 0.70
CA PRO A 3 -16.90 41.24 0.13
C PRO A 3 -16.57 39.95 0.88
N PHE A 4 -15.81 40.02 1.99
CA PHE A 4 -15.39 38.84 2.77
C PHE A 4 -16.07 38.70 4.15
N SER A 5 -17.09 39.51 4.46
CA SER A 5 -17.64 39.56 5.82
C SER A 5 -18.75 38.57 6.17
N ASN A 6 -19.13 37.63 5.30
CA ASN A 6 -20.18 36.63 5.64
C ASN A 6 -19.90 35.24 5.08
N GLY A 7 -18.92 34.58 5.62
CA GLY A 7 -18.61 33.18 5.28
C GLY A 7 -17.73 32.49 6.31
N GLN A 8 -18.15 32.45 7.57
CA GLN A 8 -17.53 31.49 8.47
C GLN A 8 -17.83 30.07 7.92
N PRO A 9 -16.80 29.26 7.61
CA PRO A 9 -17.04 27.87 7.26
C PRO A 9 -17.78 27.20 8.43
N PRO A 10 -18.80 26.37 8.16
CA PRO A 10 -19.51 25.66 9.21
C PRO A 10 -18.52 24.91 10.08
N SER A 11 -18.59 25.10 11.39
CA SER A 11 -17.66 24.55 12.37
C SER A 11 -17.44 23.06 12.14
N ILE A 12 -16.22 22.65 11.89
CA ILE A 12 -15.78 21.27 11.65
C ILE A 12 -16.28 20.31 12.75
N SER A 13 -16.54 20.84 13.97
CA SER A 13 -16.89 20.06 15.16
C SER A 13 -18.24 19.32 15.07
N LYS A 14 -19.30 19.92 14.54
CA LYS A 14 -20.63 19.26 14.49
C LYS A 14 -20.73 18.10 13.51
N LYS A 15 -19.97 18.12 12.39
CA LYS A 15 -19.98 17.02 11.40
C LYS A 15 -19.06 15.86 11.76
N ALA A 16 -18.02 16.11 12.56
CA ALA A 16 -17.10 15.08 13.03
C ALA A 16 -17.78 14.08 13.98
N ASP A 17 -18.78 14.54 14.75
CA ASP A 17 -19.49 13.69 15.73
C ASP A 17 -20.56 12.81 15.06
N GLU A 18 -21.01 13.15 13.85
CA GLU A 18 -21.97 12.36 13.07
C GLU A 18 -21.32 11.23 12.24
N TYR A 19 -19.98 11.15 12.18
CA TYR A 19 -19.32 10.08 11.44
C TYR A 19 -19.50 8.74 12.15
N PRO A 20 -19.96 7.69 11.45
CA PRO A 20 -20.46 6.45 12.06
C PRO A 20 -19.39 5.60 12.77
N ILE A 21 -18.14 6.05 12.75
CA ILE A 21 -16.99 5.37 13.39
C ILE A 21 -16.36 6.29 14.43
N SER A 22 -16.15 5.76 15.62
CA SER A 22 -15.42 6.42 16.71
C SER A 22 -13.93 6.06 16.69
N GLY A 23 -13.11 6.82 17.44
CA GLY A 23 -11.70 6.49 17.63
C GLY A 23 -11.49 5.13 18.30
N LYS A 24 -12.41 4.71 19.19
CA LYS A 24 -12.37 3.37 19.80
C LYS A 24 -12.58 2.27 18.75
N ASP A 25 -13.47 2.47 17.82
CA ASP A 25 -13.73 1.52 16.73
C ASP A 25 -12.48 1.35 15.84
N VAL A 26 -11.82 2.47 15.49
CA VAL A 26 -10.56 2.44 14.72
C VAL A 26 -9.48 1.72 15.50
N LEU A 27 -9.34 1.98 16.80
CA LEU A 27 -8.37 1.32 17.66
C LEU A 27 -8.59 -0.20 17.70
N VAL A 28 -9.86 -0.65 17.79
CA VAL A 28 -10.20 -2.09 17.73
C VAL A 28 -9.76 -2.70 16.40
N VAL A 29 -10.02 -2.04 15.27
CA VAL A 29 -9.61 -2.53 13.96
C VAL A 29 -8.07 -2.57 13.84
N VAL A 30 -7.37 -1.52 14.32
CA VAL A 30 -5.89 -1.49 14.33
C VAL A 30 -5.33 -2.63 15.16
N ILE A 31 -5.79 -2.81 16.41
CA ILE A 31 -5.30 -3.87 17.30
C ILE A 31 -5.57 -5.25 16.68
N SER A 32 -6.77 -5.46 16.12
CA SER A 32 -7.11 -6.73 15.48
C SER A 32 -6.24 -7.00 14.26
N THR A 33 -5.93 -5.98 13.45
CA THR A 33 -5.03 -6.09 12.29
C THR A 33 -3.60 -6.43 12.73
N LEU A 34 -3.08 -5.74 13.74
CA LEU A 34 -1.75 -6.03 14.32
C LEU A 34 -1.68 -7.44 14.92
N LEU A 35 -2.75 -7.91 15.57
CA LEU A 35 -2.83 -9.27 16.09
C LEU A 35 -2.80 -10.30 14.96
N ILE A 36 -3.52 -10.06 13.86
CA ILE A 36 -3.49 -10.94 12.67
C ILE A 36 -2.08 -11.00 12.08
N LEU A 37 -1.40 -9.86 11.97
CA LEU A 37 0.00 -9.82 11.49
C LEU A 37 0.92 -10.60 12.42
N PHE A 38 0.80 -10.41 13.73
CA PHE A 38 1.60 -11.14 14.71
C PHE A 38 1.37 -12.65 14.64
N VAL A 39 0.10 -13.08 14.61
CA VAL A 39 -0.25 -14.51 14.48
C VAL A 39 0.23 -15.07 13.13
N GLY A 40 0.08 -14.32 12.05
CA GLY A 40 0.60 -14.68 10.72
C GLY A 40 2.11 -14.85 10.75
N PHE A 41 2.83 -13.93 11.36
CA PHE A 41 4.29 -14.02 11.54
C PHE A 41 4.70 -15.26 12.33
N VAL A 42 4.00 -15.57 13.44
CA VAL A 42 4.26 -16.78 14.24
C VAL A 42 4.00 -18.05 13.42
N ILE A 43 2.91 -18.09 12.65
CA ILE A 43 2.58 -19.25 11.79
C ILE A 43 3.65 -19.43 10.71
N ILE A 44 4.01 -18.35 10.01
CA ILE A 44 5.05 -18.35 8.98
C ILE A 44 6.39 -18.83 9.56
N GLY A 45 6.80 -18.26 10.70
CA GLY A 45 8.01 -18.67 11.40
C GLY A 45 7.99 -20.15 11.84
N SER A 46 6.82 -20.65 12.31
CA SER A 46 6.66 -22.06 12.68
C SER A 46 6.78 -23.00 11.48
N ILE A 47 6.17 -22.63 10.34
CA ILE A 47 6.28 -23.41 9.10
C ILE A 47 7.73 -23.41 8.61
N ALA A 48 8.40 -22.27 8.66
CA ALA A 48 9.80 -22.15 8.31
C ALA A 48 10.69 -23.02 9.22
N ALA A 49 10.46 -22.97 10.54
CA ALA A 49 11.19 -23.79 11.51
C ALA A 49 11.01 -25.31 11.29
N VAL A 50 9.79 -25.74 10.93
CA VAL A 50 9.56 -27.15 10.55
C VAL A 50 10.33 -27.53 9.29
N GLY A 51 10.49 -26.61 8.34
CA GLY A 51 11.31 -26.81 7.14
C GLY A 51 12.80 -26.97 7.42
N LEU A 52 13.27 -26.55 8.61
CA LEU A 52 14.66 -26.71 9.07
C LEU A 52 14.91 -28.03 9.85
N MET A 53 13.89 -28.90 9.96
CA MET A 53 14.04 -30.19 10.62
C MET A 53 14.41 -31.26 9.59
N ASP A 54 15.35 -32.13 9.96
CA ASP A 54 15.71 -33.32 9.19
C ASP A 54 14.65 -34.44 9.33
N GLU A 55 14.88 -35.59 8.67
CA GLU A 55 13.99 -36.74 8.72
C GLU A 55 13.86 -37.37 10.14
N SER A 56 14.79 -37.08 11.04
CA SER A 56 14.75 -37.53 12.43
C SER A 56 13.93 -36.61 13.33
N GLY A 57 13.56 -35.43 12.83
CA GLY A 57 12.89 -34.34 13.56
C GLY A 57 13.86 -33.51 14.40
N GLU A 58 15.17 -33.63 14.16
CA GLU A 58 16.18 -32.75 14.73
C GLU A 58 16.41 -31.54 13.83
N VAL A 59 16.88 -30.44 14.45
CA VAL A 59 17.16 -29.18 13.70
C VAL A 59 18.43 -29.38 12.88
N ASP A 60 18.34 -29.24 11.56
CA ASP A 60 19.47 -29.21 10.65
C ASP A 60 20.28 -27.91 10.84
N MET A 61 21.35 -28.04 11.62
CA MET A 61 22.20 -26.89 11.97
C MET A 61 22.96 -26.31 10.77
N ASP A 62 23.24 -27.10 9.74
CA ASP A 62 23.87 -26.61 8.52
C ASP A 62 22.88 -25.72 7.75
N GLN A 63 21.64 -26.12 7.65
CA GLN A 63 20.57 -25.36 7.04
C GLN A 63 20.25 -24.09 7.84
N VAL A 64 20.25 -24.15 9.18
CA VAL A 64 20.14 -22.98 10.06
C VAL A 64 21.29 -21.99 9.82
N GLN A 65 22.50 -22.49 9.66
CA GLN A 65 23.67 -21.65 9.36
C GLN A 65 23.55 -21.00 7.98
N GLU A 66 23.10 -21.72 6.96
CA GLU A 66 22.83 -21.17 5.64
C GLU A 66 21.78 -20.05 5.72
N TRP A 67 20.66 -20.27 6.42
CA TRP A 67 19.62 -19.27 6.62
C TRP A 67 20.13 -18.06 7.42
N SER A 68 20.98 -18.27 8.44
CA SER A 68 21.55 -17.17 9.23
C SER A 68 22.51 -16.30 8.39
N ASN A 69 23.11 -16.90 7.36
CA ASN A 69 23.96 -16.22 6.38
C ASN A 69 23.16 -15.58 5.23
N GLY A 70 21.84 -15.62 5.30
CA GLY A 70 20.95 -15.07 4.27
C GLY A 70 20.70 -16.01 3.08
N ASN A 71 21.20 -17.23 3.10
CA ASN A 71 20.99 -18.24 2.07
C ASN A 71 19.59 -18.88 2.22
N PHE A 72 18.57 -18.18 1.76
CA PHE A 72 17.18 -18.68 1.75
C PHE A 72 16.86 -19.46 0.47
N ASP A 73 17.79 -20.30 -0.02
CA ASP A 73 17.64 -21.01 -1.30
C ASP A 73 16.41 -21.90 -1.40
N SER A 74 15.75 -22.14 -0.28
CA SER A 74 14.59 -23.03 -0.22
C SER A 74 13.49 -22.58 0.75
N LEU A 75 13.05 -21.31 0.67
CA LEU A 75 11.82 -20.97 1.41
C LEU A 75 10.68 -21.87 0.91
N PRO A 76 10.13 -22.74 1.77
CA PRO A 76 9.06 -23.65 1.36
C PRO A 76 7.89 -22.86 0.75
N THR A 77 7.30 -23.36 -0.32
CA THR A 77 6.08 -22.77 -0.92
C THR A 77 4.96 -22.59 0.11
N SER A 78 4.94 -23.40 1.17
CA SER A 78 4.03 -23.25 2.31
C SER A 78 4.20 -21.93 3.06
N VAL A 79 5.42 -21.39 3.17
CA VAL A 79 5.69 -20.08 3.75
C VAL A 79 5.07 -18.97 2.90
N LYS A 80 5.26 -19.04 1.57
CA LYS A 80 4.68 -18.09 0.60
C LYS A 80 3.14 -18.16 0.63
N ALA A 81 2.57 -19.37 0.71
CA ALA A 81 1.13 -19.59 0.83
C ALA A 81 0.57 -19.02 2.17
N ALA A 82 1.27 -19.21 3.28
CA ALA A 82 0.88 -18.65 4.57
C ALA A 82 0.89 -17.12 4.56
N ALA A 83 1.86 -16.49 3.89
CA ALA A 83 1.90 -15.05 3.68
C ALA A 83 0.67 -14.57 2.88
N MET A 84 0.28 -15.29 1.83
CA MET A 84 -0.92 -14.99 1.04
C MET A 84 -2.19 -15.04 1.90
N VAL A 85 -2.35 -16.08 2.72
CA VAL A 85 -3.51 -16.22 3.62
C VAL A 85 -3.52 -15.09 4.64
N THR A 86 -2.37 -14.73 5.21
CA THR A 86 -2.25 -13.62 6.15
C THR A 86 -2.71 -12.30 5.52
N GLN A 87 -2.27 -12.00 4.29
CA GLN A 87 -2.71 -10.82 3.56
C GLN A 87 -4.22 -10.79 3.32
N LEU A 88 -4.82 -11.91 2.91
CA LEU A 88 -6.28 -12.00 2.70
C LEU A 88 -7.08 -11.72 3.98
N ILE A 89 -6.57 -12.16 5.13
CA ILE A 89 -7.28 -12.01 6.41
C ILE A 89 -7.19 -10.57 6.95
N LEU A 90 -6.23 -9.76 6.53
CA LEU A 90 -6.04 -8.40 7.05
C LEU A 90 -7.26 -7.48 6.92
N ILE A 91 -8.08 -7.65 5.89
CA ILE A 91 -9.29 -6.85 5.69
C ILE A 91 -10.46 -7.27 6.61
N VAL A 92 -10.39 -8.48 7.19
CA VAL A 92 -11.51 -9.07 7.92
C VAL A 92 -11.98 -8.21 9.10
N PRO A 93 -11.09 -7.64 9.96
CA PRO A 93 -11.53 -6.79 11.06
C PRO A 93 -12.35 -5.59 10.59
N ALA A 94 -11.89 -4.89 9.56
CA ALA A 94 -12.59 -3.74 8.98
C ALA A 94 -13.92 -4.17 8.33
N TRP A 95 -13.93 -5.27 7.58
CA TRP A 95 -15.12 -5.81 6.94
C TRP A 95 -16.18 -6.24 7.97
N VAL A 96 -15.79 -6.98 9.01
CA VAL A 96 -16.69 -7.40 10.10
C VAL A 96 -17.27 -6.19 10.83
N PHE A 97 -16.42 -5.19 11.10
CA PHE A 97 -16.86 -3.96 11.74
C PHE A 97 -17.94 -3.24 10.92
N ILE A 98 -17.66 -3.01 9.62
CA ILE A 98 -18.60 -2.35 8.69
C ILE A 98 -19.93 -3.11 8.62
N ARG A 99 -19.88 -4.45 8.53
CA ARG A 99 -21.08 -5.31 8.49
C ARG A 99 -21.89 -5.24 9.78
N ARG A 100 -21.22 -5.27 10.95
CA ARG A 100 -21.89 -5.16 12.26
C ARG A 100 -22.57 -3.81 12.44
N ARG A 101 -22.02 -2.74 11.87
CA ARG A 101 -22.62 -1.40 11.87
C ARG A 101 -23.68 -1.21 10.77
N LYS A 102 -23.99 -2.26 10.00
CA LYS A 102 -24.93 -2.23 8.86
C LYS A 102 -24.60 -1.17 7.81
N LEU A 103 -23.31 -0.84 7.65
CA LEU A 103 -22.85 0.10 6.64
C LEU A 103 -22.63 -0.64 5.30
N LYS A 104 -22.85 0.07 4.19
CA LYS A 104 -22.63 -0.48 2.84
C LYS A 104 -21.10 -0.56 2.59
N VAL A 105 -20.58 -1.80 2.50
CA VAL A 105 -19.14 -2.08 2.40
C VAL A 105 -18.51 -1.34 1.21
N SER A 106 -19.11 -1.41 0.02
CA SER A 106 -18.58 -0.76 -1.18
C SER A 106 -18.43 0.75 -1.02
N THR A 107 -19.46 1.40 -0.48
CA THR A 107 -19.43 2.86 -0.23
C THR A 107 -18.41 3.20 0.84
N PHE A 108 -18.39 2.41 1.92
CA PHE A 108 -17.52 2.70 3.06
C PHE A 108 -16.04 2.50 2.77
N LEU A 109 -15.70 1.45 2.01
CA LEU A 109 -14.32 1.18 1.57
C LEU A 109 -13.94 1.90 0.26
N ARG A 110 -14.73 2.85 -0.22
CA ARG A 110 -14.50 3.56 -1.48
C ARG A 110 -14.36 2.63 -2.69
N ILE A 111 -15.10 1.53 -2.73
CA ILE A 111 -15.10 0.62 -3.89
C ILE A 111 -16.11 1.17 -4.92
N ASN A 112 -15.81 2.34 -5.46
CA ASN A 112 -16.64 3.01 -6.44
C ASN A 112 -16.03 2.87 -7.83
N PRO A 113 -16.83 2.62 -8.89
CA PRO A 113 -16.31 2.60 -10.25
C PRO A 113 -15.81 3.99 -10.65
N VAL A 114 -14.76 4.02 -11.45
CA VAL A 114 -14.19 5.23 -12.02
C VAL A 114 -14.02 5.11 -13.52
N PRO A 115 -13.98 6.21 -14.27
CA PRO A 115 -13.68 6.18 -15.70
C PRO A 115 -12.36 5.47 -15.98
N VAL A 116 -12.31 4.63 -17.03
CA VAL A 116 -11.10 3.86 -17.41
C VAL A 116 -9.89 4.76 -17.67
N GLN A 117 -10.12 5.98 -18.15
CA GLN A 117 -9.05 6.97 -18.37
C GLN A 117 -8.33 7.34 -17.06
N LEU A 118 -9.02 7.35 -15.92
CA LEU A 118 -8.37 7.57 -14.60
C LEU A 118 -7.44 6.41 -14.27
N LEU A 119 -7.82 5.16 -14.58
CA LEU A 119 -6.97 3.99 -14.38
C LEU A 119 -5.74 4.02 -15.28
N SER A 120 -5.88 4.50 -16.54
CA SER A 120 -4.74 4.69 -17.44
C SER A 120 -3.76 5.74 -16.92
N TYR A 121 -4.26 6.85 -16.38
CA TYR A 121 -3.39 7.84 -15.73
C TYR A 121 -2.78 7.30 -14.44
N SER A 122 -3.50 6.44 -13.69
CA SER A 122 -2.97 5.78 -12.50
C SER A 122 -1.80 4.85 -12.83
N LEU A 123 -1.88 4.11 -13.93
CA LEU A 123 -0.76 3.31 -14.42
C LEU A 123 0.47 4.18 -14.72
N LEU A 124 0.28 5.29 -15.44
CA LEU A 124 1.36 6.24 -15.76
C LEU A 124 1.97 6.86 -14.49
N ILE A 125 1.14 7.23 -13.52
CA ILE A 125 1.57 7.72 -12.21
C ILE A 125 2.35 6.63 -11.47
N GLY A 126 1.88 5.38 -11.48
CA GLY A 126 2.53 4.24 -10.85
C GLY A 126 3.94 4.00 -11.39
N LEU A 127 4.11 4.05 -12.71
CA LEU A 127 5.44 3.96 -13.36
C LEU A 127 6.37 5.09 -12.89
N GLY A 128 5.86 6.33 -12.87
CA GLY A 128 6.64 7.49 -12.42
C GLY A 128 7.03 7.41 -10.94
N VAL A 129 6.09 7.03 -10.07
CA VAL A 129 6.32 6.89 -8.63
C VAL A 129 7.31 5.77 -8.33
N ALA A 130 7.21 4.63 -9.02
CA ALA A 130 8.11 3.49 -8.80
C ALA A 130 9.57 3.85 -9.11
N VAL A 131 9.81 4.47 -10.26
CA VAL A 131 11.19 4.88 -10.66
C VAL A 131 11.74 5.97 -9.75
N ILE A 132 10.93 6.97 -9.38
CA ILE A 132 11.36 8.02 -8.44
C ILE A 132 11.56 7.45 -7.04
N GLY A 133 10.71 6.50 -6.62
CA GLY A 133 10.85 5.78 -5.35
C GLY A 133 12.15 4.98 -5.27
N ASP A 134 12.55 4.33 -6.38
CA ASP A 134 13.81 3.62 -6.48
C ASP A 134 15.01 4.57 -6.31
N GLU A 135 15.03 5.71 -7.01
CA GLU A 135 16.07 6.72 -6.82
C GLU A 135 16.12 7.26 -5.39
N ILE A 136 14.95 7.51 -4.78
CA ILE A 136 14.90 7.93 -3.36
C ILE A 136 15.47 6.83 -2.45
N SER A 137 15.20 5.56 -2.73
CA SER A 137 15.78 4.43 -1.97
C SER A 137 17.31 4.45 -2.05
N ARG A 138 17.87 4.68 -3.23
CA ARG A 138 19.34 4.82 -3.44
C ARG A 138 19.91 6.00 -2.66
N LEU A 139 19.23 7.14 -2.66
CA LEU A 139 19.63 8.32 -1.88
C LEU A 139 19.55 8.06 -0.37
N VAL A 140 18.56 7.31 0.10
CA VAL A 140 18.48 6.87 1.50
C VAL A 140 19.62 5.93 1.85
N ASP A 141 19.98 5.02 0.95
CA ASP A 141 21.06 4.05 1.13
C ASP A 141 22.44 4.74 1.29
N LEU A 142 22.67 5.89 0.65
CA LEU A 142 23.89 6.69 0.85
C LEU A 142 24.04 7.20 2.30
N VAL A 143 22.93 7.41 3.01
CA VAL A 143 22.94 7.96 4.39
C VAL A 143 22.75 6.86 5.42
N PHE A 144 21.94 5.88 5.11
CA PHE A 144 21.60 4.72 5.92
C PHE A 144 21.77 3.46 5.06
N PRO A 145 23.00 2.91 4.98
CA PRO A 145 23.28 1.75 4.15
C PRO A 145 22.39 0.56 4.49
N PHE A 146 21.73 0.01 3.49
CA PHE A 146 20.87 -1.15 3.64
C PHE A 146 21.73 -2.40 3.85
N PRO A 147 21.56 -3.17 4.94
CA PRO A 147 22.35 -4.36 5.18
C PRO A 147 22.23 -5.37 4.03
N ALA A 148 23.37 -5.79 3.48
CA ALA A 148 23.41 -6.67 2.30
C ALA A 148 22.66 -7.99 2.55
N GLU A 149 22.77 -8.55 3.76
CA GLU A 149 22.09 -9.78 4.16
C GLU A 149 20.56 -9.61 4.14
N MET A 150 20.08 -8.43 4.57
CA MET A 150 18.63 -8.12 4.54
C MET A 150 18.16 -7.91 3.10
N ALA A 151 18.94 -7.22 2.26
CA ALA A 151 18.65 -7.02 0.85
C ALA A 151 18.54 -8.37 0.12
N TYR A 152 19.54 -9.23 0.32
CA TYR A 152 19.57 -10.59 -0.23
C TYR A 152 18.35 -11.40 0.25
N GLY A 153 18.06 -11.41 1.55
CA GLY A 153 16.92 -12.14 2.10
C GLY A 153 15.59 -11.70 1.50
N ILE A 154 15.36 -10.38 1.35
CA ILE A 154 14.14 -9.86 0.71
C ILE A 154 14.07 -10.27 -0.75
N GLN A 155 15.17 -10.17 -1.48
CA GLN A 155 15.23 -10.58 -2.88
C GLN A 155 14.90 -12.07 -3.04
N ARG A 156 15.51 -12.95 -2.23
CA ARG A 156 15.22 -14.39 -2.23
C ARG A 156 13.77 -14.70 -1.90
N MET A 157 13.17 -13.99 -0.94
CA MET A 157 11.73 -14.13 -0.64
C MET A 157 10.83 -13.80 -1.83
N MET A 158 11.27 -12.89 -2.72
CA MET A 158 10.52 -12.49 -3.91
C MET A 158 10.80 -13.36 -5.13
N GLN A 159 11.78 -14.26 -5.09
CA GLN A 159 12.08 -15.15 -6.21
C GLN A 159 10.98 -16.18 -6.45
N MET A 160 10.74 -16.46 -7.73
CA MET A 160 9.69 -17.34 -8.22
C MET A 160 10.35 -18.50 -9.01
N ASP A 161 10.85 -19.49 -8.27
CA ASP A 161 11.61 -20.61 -8.83
C ASP A 161 10.71 -21.68 -9.47
N THR A 162 9.44 -21.70 -9.05
CA THR A 162 8.44 -22.67 -9.56
C THR A 162 7.20 -21.97 -10.10
N MET A 163 6.39 -22.66 -10.90
CA MET A 163 5.08 -22.15 -11.35
C MET A 163 4.15 -21.87 -10.14
N VAL A 164 4.26 -22.65 -9.07
CA VAL A 164 3.47 -22.42 -7.85
C VAL A 164 3.93 -21.15 -7.16
N ASP A 165 5.23 -20.91 -7.08
CA ASP A 165 5.76 -19.64 -6.54
C ASP A 165 5.34 -18.44 -7.39
N PHE A 166 5.41 -18.56 -8.71
CA PHE A 166 4.94 -17.52 -9.62
C PHE A 166 3.46 -17.17 -9.38
N LEU A 167 2.60 -18.17 -9.23
CA LEU A 167 1.19 -17.94 -8.96
C LEU A 167 0.97 -17.38 -7.55
N THR A 168 1.60 -17.94 -6.53
CA THR A 168 1.40 -17.51 -5.14
C THR A 168 1.98 -16.11 -4.89
N MET A 169 3.22 -15.84 -5.30
CA MET A 169 3.85 -14.54 -5.13
C MET A 169 3.25 -13.48 -6.04
N GLY A 170 3.00 -13.81 -7.33
CA GLY A 170 2.34 -12.91 -8.27
C GLY A 170 0.95 -12.50 -7.78
N LEU A 171 0.12 -13.45 -7.36
CA LEU A 171 -1.20 -13.13 -6.81
C LEU A 171 -1.11 -12.35 -5.50
N THR A 172 -0.20 -12.74 -4.59
CA THR A 172 -0.07 -12.08 -3.29
C THR A 172 0.44 -10.66 -3.43
N VAL A 173 1.59 -10.48 -4.05
CA VAL A 173 2.31 -9.20 -4.07
C VAL A 173 1.67 -8.21 -5.05
N VAL A 174 1.22 -8.70 -6.22
CA VAL A 174 0.70 -7.82 -7.27
C VAL A 174 -0.79 -7.54 -7.13
N LEU A 175 -1.57 -8.50 -6.63
CA LEU A 175 -3.03 -8.36 -6.65
C LEU A 175 -3.62 -8.27 -5.23
N ILE A 176 -3.40 -9.27 -4.39
CA ILE A 176 -4.08 -9.41 -3.09
C ILE A 176 -3.64 -8.31 -2.12
N ALA A 177 -2.34 -8.14 -1.93
CA ALA A 177 -1.81 -7.13 -1.00
C ALA A 177 -2.26 -5.72 -1.41
N PRO A 178 -2.07 -5.24 -2.66
CA PRO A 178 -2.57 -3.93 -3.06
C PRO A 178 -4.07 -3.74 -2.85
N ILE A 179 -4.90 -4.73 -3.18
CA ILE A 179 -6.36 -4.61 -2.99
C ILE A 179 -6.70 -4.48 -1.51
N VAL A 180 -6.20 -5.40 -0.68
CA VAL A 180 -6.51 -5.46 0.75
C VAL A 180 -5.99 -4.24 1.49
N GLU A 181 -4.76 -3.84 1.21
CA GLU A 181 -4.12 -2.70 1.85
C GLU A 181 -4.77 -1.38 1.46
N GLU A 182 -5.09 -1.16 0.17
CA GLU A 182 -5.77 0.05 -0.24
C GLU A 182 -7.19 0.14 0.33
N MET A 183 -7.92 -0.97 0.40
CA MET A 183 -9.23 -1.00 1.05
C MET A 183 -9.13 -0.67 2.55
N LEU A 184 -8.10 -1.17 3.23
CA LEU A 184 -7.89 -0.93 4.65
C LEU A 184 -7.41 0.51 4.91
N PHE A 185 -6.37 0.94 4.21
CA PHE A 185 -5.75 2.25 4.46
C PHE A 185 -6.54 3.39 3.82
N ARG A 186 -6.88 3.35 2.52
CA ARG A 186 -7.58 4.44 1.81
C ARG A 186 -9.09 4.34 1.96
N GLY A 187 -9.62 3.13 2.03
CA GLY A 187 -11.03 2.89 2.29
C GLY A 187 -11.42 3.18 3.74
N PHE A 188 -10.79 2.51 4.71
CA PHE A 188 -11.21 2.57 6.11
C PHE A 188 -10.51 3.68 6.90
N PHE A 189 -9.18 3.63 7.07
CA PHE A 189 -8.47 4.55 7.95
C PHE A 189 -8.46 5.99 7.43
N GLN A 190 -8.15 6.21 6.17
CA GLN A 190 -8.07 7.55 5.60
C GLN A 190 -9.41 8.29 5.71
N ARG A 191 -10.53 7.61 5.41
CA ARG A 191 -11.86 8.23 5.54
C ARG A 191 -12.17 8.68 6.97
N TYR A 192 -11.79 7.87 7.96
CA TYR A 192 -11.94 8.26 9.35
C TYR A 192 -11.17 9.54 9.68
N PHE A 193 -9.89 9.59 9.31
CA PHE A 193 -9.06 10.76 9.60
C PHE A 193 -9.49 11.99 8.78
N GLU A 194 -9.92 11.82 7.54
CA GLU A 194 -10.53 12.90 6.74
C GLU A 194 -11.76 13.51 7.43
N ALA A 195 -12.64 12.67 7.93
CA ALA A 195 -13.85 13.11 8.62
C ALA A 195 -13.56 13.83 9.94
N LYS A 196 -12.52 13.39 10.68
CA LYS A 196 -12.18 13.94 11.99
C LYS A 196 -11.21 15.12 11.95
N ARG A 197 -10.30 15.18 10.98
CA ARG A 197 -9.18 16.14 10.94
C ARG A 197 -9.00 16.85 9.60
N GLY A 198 -9.89 16.60 8.63
CA GLY A 198 -9.81 17.15 7.29
C GLY A 198 -8.89 16.32 6.37
N VAL A 199 -9.00 16.60 5.08
CA VAL A 199 -8.41 15.80 3.99
C VAL A 199 -6.89 15.70 4.10
N THR A 200 -6.20 16.82 4.26
CA THR A 200 -4.73 16.86 4.34
C THR A 200 -4.22 15.98 5.48
N SER A 201 -4.80 16.13 6.68
CA SER A 201 -4.46 15.28 7.82
C SER A 201 -4.80 13.82 7.58
N GLY A 202 -5.94 13.55 6.95
CA GLY A 202 -6.37 12.20 6.59
C GLY A 202 -5.36 11.51 5.71
N VAL A 203 -4.96 12.15 4.62
CA VAL A 203 -3.94 11.65 3.68
C VAL A 203 -2.60 11.45 4.39
N MET A 204 -2.08 12.49 5.07
CA MET A 204 -0.73 12.43 5.66
C MET A 204 -0.62 11.40 6.79
N VAL A 205 -1.58 11.39 7.73
CA VAL A 205 -1.57 10.42 8.83
C VAL A 205 -1.65 8.99 8.32
N THR A 206 -2.54 8.75 7.35
CA THR A 206 -2.72 7.39 6.82
C THR A 206 -1.52 6.95 5.98
N SER A 207 -0.88 7.88 5.25
CA SER A 207 0.35 7.59 4.50
C SER A 207 1.51 7.25 5.43
N ALA A 208 1.64 7.96 6.56
CA ALA A 208 2.64 7.65 7.57
C ALA A 208 2.38 6.27 8.21
N LEU A 209 1.13 5.96 8.57
CA LEU A 209 0.74 4.65 9.10
C LEU A 209 1.02 3.53 8.08
N PHE A 210 0.74 3.77 6.80
CA PHE A 210 1.02 2.82 5.72
C PHE A 210 2.52 2.55 5.57
N ALA A 211 3.35 3.61 5.60
CA ALA A 211 4.80 3.45 5.50
C ALA A 211 5.37 2.70 6.73
N MET A 212 4.89 3.02 7.93
CA MET A 212 5.29 2.34 9.17
C MET A 212 4.83 0.88 9.22
N TYR A 213 3.69 0.55 8.62
CA TYR A 213 3.15 -0.81 8.53
C TYR A 213 4.10 -1.79 7.84
N HIS A 214 5.00 -1.32 6.96
CA HIS A 214 5.99 -2.15 6.28
C HIS A 214 7.17 -2.57 7.17
N PHE A 215 7.27 -2.04 8.40
CA PHE A 215 8.31 -2.38 9.38
C PHE A 215 9.74 -2.31 8.85
N ASN A 216 9.98 -1.51 7.80
CA ASN A 216 11.28 -1.33 7.18
C ASN A 216 11.63 0.17 7.13
N ILE A 217 12.61 0.58 7.93
CA ILE A 217 13.01 1.99 8.05
C ILE A 217 13.67 2.51 6.76
N TYR A 218 14.33 1.66 5.99
CA TYR A 218 15.00 2.03 4.74
C TYR A 218 14.01 2.39 3.64
N TRP A 219 12.82 1.79 3.67
CA TRP A 219 11.75 2.06 2.71
C TRP A 219 10.74 3.10 3.18
N LEU A 220 10.93 3.64 4.39
CA LEU A 220 9.97 4.56 5.00
C LEU A 220 9.68 5.77 4.10
N ILE A 221 10.73 6.42 3.57
CA ILE A 221 10.60 7.64 2.76
C ILE A 221 9.98 7.36 1.40
N PRO A 222 10.47 6.41 0.57
CA PRO A 222 9.86 6.11 -0.72
C PRO A 222 8.41 5.61 -0.59
N ILE A 223 8.11 4.78 0.41
CA ILE A 223 6.73 4.32 0.65
C ILE A 223 5.84 5.48 1.12
N LEU A 224 6.32 6.37 1.96
CA LEU A 224 5.57 7.56 2.40
C LEU A 224 5.19 8.46 1.22
N LEU A 225 6.12 8.68 0.27
CA LEU A 225 5.86 9.44 -0.94
C LEU A 225 4.77 8.77 -1.79
N MET A 226 4.94 7.49 -2.10
CA MET A 226 3.96 6.70 -2.86
C MET A 226 2.58 6.72 -2.16
N ALA A 227 2.56 6.47 -0.86
CA ALA A 227 1.35 6.45 -0.05
C ALA A 227 0.61 7.79 -0.06
N THR A 228 1.34 8.91 -0.06
CA THR A 228 0.76 10.26 -0.13
C THR A 228 0.10 10.50 -1.48
N VAL A 229 0.75 10.12 -2.58
CA VAL A 229 0.17 10.18 -3.93
C VAL A 229 -1.10 9.36 -4.01
N MET A 230 -1.03 8.09 -3.59
CA MET A 230 -2.19 7.18 -3.59
C MET A 230 -3.34 7.70 -2.72
N GLY A 231 -3.03 8.24 -1.55
CA GLY A 231 -4.04 8.84 -0.65
C GLY A 231 -4.75 10.04 -1.27
N ALA A 232 -4.02 10.94 -1.93
CA ALA A 232 -4.59 12.08 -2.64
C ALA A 232 -5.46 11.64 -3.82
N MET A 233 -5.04 10.60 -4.56
CA MET A 233 -5.81 10.03 -5.67
C MET A 233 -7.11 9.36 -5.18
N ALA A 234 -7.04 8.56 -4.12
CA ALA A 234 -8.20 7.89 -3.54
C ALA A 234 -9.24 8.90 -3.01
N TRP A 235 -8.76 9.97 -2.35
CA TRP A 235 -9.63 11.07 -1.94
C TRP A 235 -10.27 11.76 -3.13
N ARG A 236 -9.46 12.12 -4.15
CA ARG A 236 -9.94 12.90 -5.29
C ARG A 236 -10.95 12.12 -6.15
N ALA A 237 -10.74 10.82 -6.33
CA ALA A 237 -11.64 9.97 -7.10
C ALA A 237 -12.82 9.40 -6.29
N GLU A 238 -12.85 9.59 -4.96
CA GLU A 238 -13.74 8.86 -4.05
C GLU A 238 -13.73 7.33 -4.31
N SER A 239 -12.56 6.81 -4.71
CA SER A 239 -12.38 5.40 -5.09
C SER A 239 -10.96 4.94 -4.78
N VAL A 240 -10.84 3.70 -4.29
CA VAL A 240 -9.55 3.03 -4.08
C VAL A 240 -8.97 2.46 -5.38
N MET A 241 -9.74 2.37 -6.46
CA MET A 241 -9.30 1.77 -7.71
C MET A 241 -8.05 2.43 -8.31
N PRO A 242 -7.94 3.77 -8.37
CA PRO A 242 -6.74 4.44 -8.85
C PRO A 242 -5.49 4.11 -8.02
N SER A 243 -5.60 4.11 -6.69
CA SER A 243 -4.48 3.79 -5.80
C SER A 243 -4.09 2.32 -5.88
N ILE A 244 -5.05 1.41 -6.04
CA ILE A 244 -4.78 -0.02 -6.31
C ILE A 244 -3.90 -0.16 -7.57
N ILE A 245 -4.23 0.53 -8.67
CA ILE A 245 -3.43 0.46 -9.91
C ILE A 245 -2.01 1.00 -9.70
N VAL A 246 -1.83 2.13 -9.01
CA VAL A 246 -0.49 2.66 -8.67
C VAL A 246 0.30 1.62 -7.86
N HIS A 247 -0.31 1.07 -6.83
CA HIS A 247 0.32 0.09 -5.94
C HIS A 247 0.68 -1.21 -6.68
N MET A 248 -0.26 -1.76 -7.47
CA MET A 248 -0.01 -2.93 -8.32
C MET A 248 1.15 -2.68 -9.29
N THR A 249 1.22 -1.50 -9.90
CA THR A 249 2.30 -1.14 -10.83
C THR A 249 3.65 -1.15 -10.12
N ASN A 250 3.74 -0.50 -8.95
CA ASN A 250 4.96 -0.47 -8.15
C ASN A 250 5.42 -1.89 -7.75
N ASN A 251 4.51 -2.69 -7.22
CA ASN A 251 4.82 -4.05 -6.77
C ASN A 251 5.19 -4.97 -7.94
N SER A 252 4.53 -4.81 -9.11
CA SER A 252 4.86 -5.57 -10.32
C SER A 252 6.28 -5.27 -10.79
N LEU A 253 6.67 -3.99 -10.82
CA LEU A 253 8.02 -3.61 -11.22
C LEU A 253 9.07 -4.15 -10.26
N GLY A 254 8.85 -4.08 -8.94
CA GLY A 254 9.74 -4.67 -7.93
C GLY A 254 9.86 -6.18 -8.09
N LEU A 255 8.74 -6.88 -8.29
CA LEU A 255 8.74 -8.33 -8.48
C LEU A 255 9.43 -8.76 -9.79
N ILE A 256 9.22 -8.01 -10.88
CA ILE A 256 9.91 -8.23 -12.16
C ILE A 256 11.42 -7.98 -11.97
N ALA A 257 11.81 -6.89 -11.33
CA ALA A 257 13.22 -6.58 -11.09
C ALA A 257 13.92 -7.71 -10.31
N ALA A 258 13.31 -8.19 -9.23
CA ALA A 258 13.85 -9.28 -8.41
C ALA A 258 14.03 -10.59 -9.17
N ASN A 259 13.15 -10.88 -10.16
CA ASN A 259 13.15 -12.16 -10.87
C ASN A 259 13.88 -12.14 -12.24
N VAL A 260 13.96 -10.97 -12.88
CA VAL A 260 14.59 -10.85 -14.21
C VAL A 260 16.06 -10.45 -14.11
N TYR A 261 16.36 -9.55 -13.18
CA TYR A 261 17.70 -8.98 -13.06
C TYR A 261 18.49 -9.55 -11.89
N GLY A 262 17.82 -10.10 -10.88
CA GLY A 262 18.48 -10.65 -9.71
C GLY A 262 19.31 -9.57 -8.98
N GLU A 263 20.59 -9.88 -8.73
CA GLU A 263 21.52 -8.96 -8.06
C GLU A 263 22.17 -7.94 -9.01
N THR A 264 22.09 -8.18 -10.33
CA THR A 264 22.75 -7.32 -11.33
C THR A 264 21.74 -6.42 -12.01
N GLU A 265 21.80 -5.14 -11.69
CA GLU A 265 20.94 -4.16 -12.37
C GLU A 265 21.42 -3.94 -13.82
N PRO A 266 20.47 -3.75 -14.75
CA PRO A 266 20.83 -3.53 -16.14
C PRO A 266 21.48 -2.14 -16.32
N GLU A 267 22.60 -2.09 -17.06
CA GLU A 267 23.36 -0.87 -17.33
C GLU A 267 22.56 0.24 -18.00
N TRP A 268 21.48 -0.11 -18.73
CA TRP A 268 20.59 0.88 -19.33
C TRP A 268 19.70 1.59 -18.31
N PHE A 269 19.48 0.97 -17.13
CA PHE A 269 18.62 1.51 -16.08
C PHE A 269 19.40 2.36 -15.09
N THR A 270 20.67 2.02 -14.81
CA THR A 270 21.52 2.70 -13.83
C THR A 270 22.76 3.33 -14.45
N LEU A 271 23.18 4.45 -13.86
CA LEU A 271 24.41 5.14 -14.19
C LEU A 271 25.08 5.62 -12.90
N GLY A 272 26.26 5.09 -12.58
CA GLY A 272 27.01 5.50 -11.38
C GLY A 272 26.30 5.23 -10.07
N GLY A 273 25.51 4.14 -9.98
CA GLY A 273 24.74 3.78 -8.78
C GLY A 273 23.39 4.47 -8.64
N HIS A 274 23.03 5.36 -9.56
CA HIS A 274 21.76 6.08 -9.60
C HIS A 274 20.90 5.65 -10.79
N VAL A 275 19.61 5.89 -10.75
CA VAL A 275 18.74 5.72 -11.93
C VAL A 275 19.23 6.62 -13.07
N HIS A 276 19.30 6.06 -14.28
CA HIS A 276 19.78 6.81 -15.43
C HIS A 276 19.00 8.13 -15.60
N PRO A 277 19.68 9.31 -15.76
CA PRO A 277 19.04 10.63 -15.73
C PRO A 277 17.89 10.79 -16.72
N LEU A 278 17.97 10.18 -17.92
CA LEU A 278 16.88 10.25 -18.92
C LEU A 278 15.66 9.44 -18.46
N ILE A 279 15.85 8.32 -17.78
CA ILE A 279 14.76 7.50 -17.22
C ILE A 279 14.10 8.26 -16.07
N LEU A 280 14.90 8.85 -15.19
CA LEU A 280 14.40 9.64 -14.07
C LEU A 280 13.61 10.88 -14.55
N LEU A 281 14.12 11.57 -15.57
CA LEU A 281 13.40 12.70 -16.20
C LEU A 281 12.07 12.24 -16.81
N SER A 282 12.09 11.11 -17.53
CA SER A 282 10.88 10.53 -18.14
C SER A 282 9.86 10.14 -17.06
N ALA A 283 10.30 9.56 -15.96
CA ALA A 283 9.47 9.21 -14.82
C ALA A 283 8.86 10.46 -14.14
N ALA A 284 9.65 11.52 -13.97
CA ALA A 284 9.16 12.78 -13.43
C ALA A 284 8.11 13.43 -14.35
N VAL A 285 8.34 13.43 -15.65
CA VAL A 285 7.36 13.92 -16.65
C VAL A 285 6.09 13.07 -16.61
N ALA A 286 6.22 11.74 -16.58
CA ALA A 286 5.09 10.82 -16.49
C ALA A 286 4.25 11.06 -15.21
N LEU A 287 4.91 11.21 -14.07
CA LEU A 287 4.26 11.50 -12.80
C LEU A 287 3.51 12.83 -12.83
N VAL A 288 4.19 13.92 -13.23
CA VAL A 288 3.59 15.26 -13.24
C VAL A 288 2.45 15.35 -14.26
N TYR A 289 2.65 14.83 -15.46
CA TYR A 289 1.61 14.78 -16.49
C TYR A 289 0.43 13.91 -16.05
N GLY A 290 0.71 12.71 -15.57
CA GLY A 290 -0.30 11.79 -15.08
C GLY A 290 -1.16 12.39 -13.96
N LEU A 291 -0.54 13.00 -12.94
CA LEU A 291 -1.24 13.70 -11.86
C LEU A 291 -2.09 14.85 -12.39
N ARG A 292 -1.53 15.73 -13.22
CA ARG A 292 -2.29 16.86 -13.81
C ARG A 292 -3.53 16.37 -14.56
N LYS A 293 -3.38 15.34 -15.41
CA LYS A 293 -4.50 14.78 -16.17
C LYS A 293 -5.51 14.07 -15.30
N PHE A 294 -5.04 13.33 -14.30
CA PHE A 294 -5.89 12.65 -13.32
C PHE A 294 -6.79 13.64 -12.58
N PHE A 295 -6.20 14.72 -12.01
CA PHE A 295 -6.96 15.72 -11.28
C PHE A 295 -7.89 16.53 -12.19
N GLN A 296 -7.44 16.96 -13.38
CA GLN A 296 -8.28 17.64 -14.37
C GLN A 296 -9.50 16.81 -14.79
N LEU A 297 -9.29 15.51 -15.07
CA LEU A 297 -10.40 14.64 -15.45
C LEU A 297 -11.35 14.37 -14.29
N SER A 298 -10.82 14.22 -13.08
CA SER A 298 -11.62 14.05 -11.86
C SER A 298 -12.49 15.28 -11.61
N ASP A 299 -11.96 16.51 -11.83
CA ASP A 299 -12.72 17.77 -11.75
C ASP A 299 -13.83 17.83 -12.80
N ALA A 300 -13.50 17.55 -14.05
CA ALA A 300 -14.44 17.57 -15.17
C ALA A 300 -15.59 16.54 -15.02
N LYS A 301 -15.33 15.46 -14.29
CA LYS A 301 -16.34 14.40 -13.98
C LYS A 301 -17.09 14.67 -12.67
N GLY A 302 -16.79 15.75 -11.95
CA GLY A 302 -17.37 16.02 -10.65
C GLY A 302 -17.04 14.97 -9.59
N LEU A 303 -15.96 14.22 -9.78
CA LEU A 303 -15.50 13.23 -8.82
C LEU A 303 -14.74 13.94 -7.70
N GLY A 304 -15.03 13.57 -6.47
CA GLY A 304 -14.35 14.08 -5.29
C GLY A 304 -14.44 15.60 -5.15
N GLY A 305 -14.47 16.10 -3.98
CA GLY A 305 -14.37 17.56 -3.82
C GLY A 305 -15.66 18.27 -3.55
N HIS A 306 -16.47 17.62 -2.80
CA HIS A 306 -17.21 18.39 -1.83
C HIS A 306 -16.33 18.38 -0.57
N GLY A 307 -15.73 19.52 -0.27
CA GLY A 307 -15.08 19.78 0.99
C GLY A 307 -15.93 19.28 2.17
N PRO A 308 -15.53 19.34 3.44
CA PRO A 308 -16.20 18.72 4.57
C PRO A 308 -17.69 19.05 4.77
N GLY A 309 -18.39 19.43 3.71
CA GLY A 309 -19.79 19.80 3.57
C GLY A 309 -20.61 19.07 2.51
N GLY A 310 -20.01 18.34 1.57
CA GLY A 310 -20.71 17.66 0.48
C GLY A 310 -21.07 16.22 0.81
N SER A 311 -22.32 15.96 0.88
CA SER A 311 -23.12 14.71 0.69
C SER A 311 -22.67 13.35 1.21
N VAL A 312 -21.60 13.18 1.99
CA VAL A 312 -21.29 11.89 2.61
C VAL A 312 -22.39 11.45 3.59
N GLY A 313 -23.09 12.42 4.21
CA GLY A 313 -24.20 12.14 5.10
C GLY A 313 -25.53 11.80 4.39
N LYS A 314 -25.74 12.29 3.15
CA LYS A 314 -27.03 12.07 2.47
C LYS A 314 -27.18 10.71 1.80
N ASN A 315 -26.08 10.11 1.35
CA ASN A 315 -26.12 8.81 0.66
C ASN A 315 -25.90 7.61 1.59
N LEU A 316 -25.47 7.80 2.85
CA LEU A 316 -25.29 6.69 3.79
C LEU A 316 -26.60 6.22 4.43
N ASN A 317 -27.63 7.10 4.49
CA ASN A 317 -28.91 6.82 5.16
C ASN A 317 -30.10 6.67 4.20
N SER A 318 -29.94 6.83 2.88
CA SER A 318 -31.07 6.84 1.94
C SER A 318 -31.36 5.50 1.24
N GLU A 319 -30.61 4.44 1.56
CA GLU A 319 -30.78 3.10 0.98
C GLU A 319 -30.57 1.97 2.04
N ALA A 320 -31.05 2.16 3.26
CA ALA A 320 -31.12 1.11 4.27
C ALA A 320 -32.50 0.42 4.27
#